data_0b5dbb73daaf1fb6bd0eab65e1b26f24
#
_entry.id   0b5dbb73daaf1fb6bd0eab65e1b26f24
#
_cell.length_a   1.000
_cell.length_b   1.000
_cell.length_c   1.000
_cell.angle_alpha   90.00
_cell.angle_beta   90.00
_cell.angle_gamma   90.00
#
_symmetry.space_group_name_H-M   'P 1'
#
loop_
_entity.id
_entity.type
_entity.pdbx_description
1 polymer ?
#
loop_
_entity_poly.entity_id
_entity_poly.type
_entity_poly.pdbx_seq_one_letter_code
_entity_poly.pdbx_strand_id
1 'polypeptide(L)'
;MTEEYRESVPVLTFPRQTFVSLLVFALAWEALSHLAPYLGIPPFAIPSLARIAKSVATITPADIVVTLARVIAALIVSFLLGVAMAMAMYRSDSLDKYLHPMIRLLMAVPVVSWILFAVLWFPGVEFRIGFVLVVV
;
A
#
# COMPACT_ATOMS: atom_id res chain seq x y z
N MET A 1 -32.85 -2.19 38.45
CA MET A 1 -33.09 -2.79 37.13
C MET A 1 -31.95 -2.30 36.24
N THR A 2 -30.80 -2.92 36.39
CA THR A 2 -29.58 -2.64 35.61
C THR A 2 -29.26 -3.95 34.90
N GLU A 3 -29.81 -4.11 33.67
CA GLU A 3 -29.44 -5.20 32.80
C GLU A 3 -28.03 -4.92 32.28
N GLU A 4 -27.18 -5.78 32.71
CA GLU A 4 -25.78 -5.94 32.36
C GLU A 4 -25.68 -6.25 30.85
N TYR A 5 -25.40 -5.19 30.05
CA TYR A 5 -25.05 -5.35 28.64
C TYR A 5 -23.61 -5.92 28.58
N ARG A 6 -23.55 -7.23 28.73
CA ARG A 6 -22.33 -8.00 28.52
C ARG A 6 -22.08 -8.02 27.00
N GLU A 7 -21.33 -7.07 26.50
CA GLU A 7 -20.76 -7.15 25.16
C GLU A 7 -19.98 -8.45 25.05
N SER A 8 -20.59 -9.44 24.42
CA SER A 8 -19.89 -10.66 24.01
C SER A 8 -18.93 -10.25 22.90
N VAL A 9 -17.67 -10.05 23.26
CA VAL A 9 -16.57 -9.92 22.31
C VAL A 9 -16.66 -11.13 21.37
N PRO A 10 -16.90 -10.96 20.07
CA PRO A 10 -16.97 -12.07 19.15
C PRO A 10 -15.60 -12.77 19.15
N VAL A 11 -15.54 -13.93 19.78
CA VAL A 11 -14.39 -14.81 19.63
C VAL A 11 -14.32 -15.10 18.15
N LEU A 12 -13.23 -14.70 17.49
CA LEU A 12 -12.95 -14.97 16.07
C LEU A 12 -12.81 -16.48 15.87
N THR A 13 -13.91 -17.20 15.93
CA THR A 13 -14.00 -18.57 15.46
C THR A 13 -13.99 -18.49 13.94
N PHE A 14 -12.81 -18.68 13.34
CA PHE A 14 -12.70 -18.79 11.90
C PHE A 14 -13.61 -19.94 11.43
N PRO A 15 -14.69 -19.64 10.69
CA PRO A 15 -15.57 -20.68 10.23
C PRO A 15 -14.76 -21.66 9.36
N ARG A 16 -15.01 -22.94 9.52
CA ARG A 16 -14.35 -24.03 8.77
C ARG A 16 -14.27 -23.72 7.26
N GLN A 17 -15.28 -23.04 6.74
CA GLN A 17 -15.35 -22.58 5.35
C GLN A 17 -14.23 -21.59 5.00
N THR A 18 -13.92 -20.62 5.86
CA THR A 18 -12.83 -19.65 5.65
C THR A 18 -11.49 -20.37 5.61
N PHE A 19 -11.26 -21.34 6.49
CA PHE A 19 -10.02 -22.10 6.49
C PHE A 19 -9.86 -22.92 5.19
N VAL A 20 -10.92 -23.59 4.74
CA VAL A 20 -10.92 -24.34 3.48
C VAL A 20 -10.67 -23.42 2.28
N SER A 21 -11.31 -22.25 2.25
CA SER A 21 -11.09 -21.26 1.18
C SER A 21 -9.66 -20.75 1.13
N LEU A 22 -9.07 -20.47 2.29
CA LEU A 22 -7.66 -20.04 2.37
C LEU A 22 -6.70 -21.15 1.92
N LEU A 23 -7.00 -22.41 2.29
CA LEU A 23 -6.20 -23.55 1.88
C LEU A 23 -6.27 -23.75 0.35
N VAL A 24 -7.48 -23.70 -0.22
CA VAL A 24 -7.67 -23.81 -1.68
C VAL A 24 -6.95 -22.69 -2.41
N PHE A 25 -7.05 -21.46 -1.91
CA PHE A 25 -6.33 -20.33 -2.49
C PHE A 25 -4.81 -20.52 -2.42
N ALA A 26 -4.28 -20.95 -1.29
CA ALA A 26 -2.85 -21.20 -1.12
C ALA A 26 -2.34 -22.30 -2.06
N LEU A 27 -3.10 -23.39 -2.23
CA LEU A 27 -2.76 -24.47 -3.16
C LEU A 27 -2.82 -23.99 -4.62
N ALA A 28 -3.84 -23.22 -4.99
CA ALA A 28 -3.95 -22.64 -6.32
C ALA A 28 -2.80 -21.67 -6.62
N TRP A 29 -2.43 -20.85 -5.64
CA TRP A 29 -1.28 -19.93 -5.75
C TRP A 29 0.04 -20.69 -5.94
N GLU A 30 0.27 -21.73 -5.15
CA GLU A 30 1.49 -22.55 -5.26
C GLU A 30 1.55 -23.26 -6.62
N ALA A 31 0.44 -23.82 -7.08
CA ALA A 31 0.35 -24.43 -8.42
C ALA A 31 0.67 -23.39 -9.51
N LEU A 32 0.10 -22.21 -9.43
CA LEU A 32 0.36 -21.11 -10.37
C LEU A 32 1.83 -20.68 -10.34
N SER A 33 2.44 -20.58 -9.16
CA SER A 33 3.86 -20.27 -9.01
C SER A 33 4.78 -21.28 -9.71
N HIS A 34 4.42 -22.57 -9.68
CA HIS A 34 5.18 -23.61 -10.37
C HIS A 34 4.92 -23.65 -11.88
N LEU A 35 3.72 -23.27 -12.33
CA LEU A 35 3.39 -23.19 -13.76
C LEU A 35 3.93 -21.93 -14.43
N ALA A 36 4.08 -20.83 -13.70
CA ALA A 36 4.46 -19.51 -14.22
C ALA A 36 5.73 -19.54 -15.11
N PRO A 37 6.82 -20.27 -14.76
CA PRO A 37 8.01 -20.33 -15.60
C PRO A 37 7.76 -20.97 -16.96
N TYR A 38 6.85 -21.94 -17.06
CA TYR A 38 6.48 -22.60 -18.33
C TYR A 38 5.69 -21.67 -19.26
N LEU A 39 5.06 -20.62 -18.68
CA LEU A 39 4.34 -19.58 -19.42
C LEU A 39 5.22 -18.37 -19.73
N GLY A 40 6.54 -18.46 -19.47
CA GLY A 40 7.47 -17.34 -19.68
C GLY A 40 7.36 -16.23 -18.63
N ILE A 41 6.64 -16.45 -17.54
CA ILE A 41 6.49 -15.49 -16.45
C ILE A 41 7.70 -15.63 -15.50
N PRO A 42 8.44 -14.55 -15.24
CA PRO A 42 9.63 -14.64 -14.40
C PRO A 42 9.26 -15.03 -12.95
N PRO A 43 10.09 -15.83 -12.25
CA PRO A 43 9.79 -16.36 -10.91
C PRO A 43 9.62 -15.31 -9.80
N PHE A 44 10.02 -14.06 -10.04
CA PHE A 44 9.80 -12.98 -9.09
C PHE A 44 8.41 -12.38 -9.18
N ALA A 45 7.68 -12.56 -10.30
CA ALA A 45 6.34 -12.04 -10.48
C ALA A 45 5.30 -12.86 -9.70
N ILE A 46 5.48 -14.20 -9.63
CA ILE A 46 4.61 -15.09 -8.86
C ILE A 46 5.51 -15.98 -7.99
N PRO A 47 5.97 -15.47 -6.82
CA PRO A 47 6.84 -16.26 -5.94
C PRO A 47 6.06 -17.37 -5.24
N SER A 48 6.71 -18.54 -5.02
CA SER A 48 6.14 -19.63 -4.23
C SER A 48 6.02 -19.23 -2.75
N LEU A 49 5.08 -19.85 -2.04
CA LEU A 49 4.87 -19.61 -0.60
C LEU A 49 6.13 -19.93 0.21
N ALA A 50 6.86 -20.96 -0.17
CA ALA A 50 8.13 -21.31 0.45
C ALA A 50 9.20 -20.21 0.26
N ARG A 51 9.23 -19.55 -0.89
CA ARG A 51 10.14 -18.43 -1.16
C ARG A 51 9.75 -17.21 -0.34
N ILE A 52 8.45 -16.91 -0.25
CA ILE A 52 7.93 -15.83 0.60
C ILE A 52 8.31 -16.06 2.05
N ALA A 53 8.08 -17.27 2.59
CA ALA A 53 8.43 -17.63 3.95
C ALA A 53 9.94 -17.47 4.24
N LYS A 54 10.81 -17.90 3.32
CA LYS A 54 12.25 -17.68 3.43
C LYS A 54 12.62 -16.20 3.42
N SER A 55 11.97 -15.39 2.58
CA SER A 55 12.23 -13.94 2.51
C SER A 55 11.85 -13.25 3.82
N VAL A 56 10.76 -13.67 4.47
CA VAL A 56 10.37 -13.12 5.77
C VAL A 56 11.46 -13.36 6.82
N ALA A 57 12.10 -14.53 6.79
CA ALA A 57 13.18 -14.86 7.74
C ALA A 57 14.48 -14.05 7.49
N THR A 58 14.62 -13.39 6.34
CA THR A 58 15.77 -12.53 6.02
C THR A 58 15.55 -11.06 6.37
N ILE A 59 14.32 -10.67 6.74
CA ILE A 59 14.01 -9.30 7.14
C ILE A 59 14.70 -8.99 8.46
N THR A 60 15.53 -7.96 8.45
CA THR A 60 16.21 -7.50 9.65
C THR A 60 15.40 -6.40 10.37
N PRO A 61 15.56 -6.21 11.67
CA PRO A 61 14.94 -5.08 12.37
C PRO A 61 15.31 -3.72 11.76
N ALA A 62 16.51 -3.61 11.18
CA ALA A 62 16.94 -2.41 10.48
C ALA A 62 16.08 -2.10 9.25
N ASP A 63 15.70 -3.11 8.47
CA ASP A 63 14.83 -2.93 7.29
C ASP A 63 13.45 -2.38 7.71
N ILE A 64 12.93 -2.87 8.82
CA ILE A 64 11.65 -2.41 9.37
C ILE A 64 11.77 -0.95 9.80
N VAL A 65 12.81 -0.59 10.55
CA VAL A 65 13.04 0.79 11.02
C VAL A 65 13.21 1.74 9.86
N VAL A 66 14.01 1.38 8.85
CA VAL A 66 14.24 2.21 7.66
C VAL A 66 12.93 2.42 6.88
N THR A 67 12.15 1.36 6.70
CA THR A 67 10.85 1.46 6.01
C THR A 67 9.87 2.34 6.79
N LEU A 68 9.79 2.16 8.11
CA LEU A 68 8.95 2.97 8.97
C LEU A 68 9.36 4.44 8.95
N ALA A 69 10.66 4.72 9.02
CA ALA A 69 11.18 6.09 8.94
C ALA A 69 10.84 6.76 7.61
N ARG A 70 10.93 6.04 6.47
CA ARG A 70 10.52 6.54 5.16
C ARG A 70 9.03 6.90 5.12
N VAL A 71 8.19 6.01 5.62
CA VAL A 71 6.73 6.22 5.65
C VAL A 71 6.38 7.41 6.52
N ILE A 72 6.95 7.52 7.72
CA ILE A 72 6.71 8.65 8.63
C ILE A 72 7.21 9.95 8.02
N ALA A 73 8.40 9.97 7.44
CA ALA A 73 8.94 11.16 6.79
C ALA A 73 8.05 11.62 5.63
N ALA A 74 7.63 10.70 4.76
CA ALA A 74 6.72 11.01 3.67
C ALA A 74 5.36 11.51 4.15
N LEU A 75 4.81 10.92 5.21
CA LEU A 75 3.55 11.35 5.82
C LEU A 75 3.65 12.79 6.36
N ILE A 76 4.75 13.12 7.04
CA ILE A 76 4.98 14.49 7.55
C ILE A 76 5.07 15.48 6.39
N VAL A 77 5.83 15.15 5.35
CA VAL A 77 5.98 16.02 4.17
C VAL A 77 4.64 16.21 3.48
N SER A 78 3.89 15.14 3.22
CA SER A 78 2.55 15.20 2.59
C SER A 78 1.58 16.03 3.41
N PHE A 79 1.57 15.83 4.73
CA PHE A 79 0.72 16.58 5.64
C PHE A 79 1.04 18.07 5.60
N LEU A 80 2.31 18.44 5.70
CA LEU A 80 2.73 19.84 5.66
C LEU A 80 2.40 20.50 4.31
N LEU A 81 2.64 19.82 3.20
CA LEU A 81 2.29 20.30 1.86
C LEU A 81 0.78 20.43 1.70
N GLY A 82 0.02 19.44 2.13
CA GLY A 82 -1.44 19.46 2.06
C GLY A 82 -2.05 20.61 2.89
N VAL A 83 -1.59 20.78 4.13
CA VAL A 83 -2.03 21.89 4.99
C VAL A 83 -1.64 23.25 4.41
N ALA A 84 -0.41 23.41 3.93
CA ALA A 84 0.05 24.65 3.31
C ALA A 84 -0.79 25.00 2.08
N MET A 85 -1.08 24.01 1.22
CA MET A 85 -1.90 24.19 0.04
C MET A 85 -3.36 24.52 0.38
N ALA A 86 -3.95 23.81 1.36
CA ALA A 86 -5.29 24.10 1.85
C ALA A 86 -5.41 25.51 2.45
N MET A 87 -4.42 25.93 3.23
CA MET A 87 -4.38 27.29 3.78
C MET A 87 -4.23 28.36 2.70
N ALA A 88 -3.42 28.11 1.67
CA ALA A 88 -3.26 29.02 0.54
C ALA A 88 -4.58 29.18 -0.24
N MET A 89 -5.29 28.08 -0.51
CA MET A 89 -6.60 28.07 -1.17
C MET A 89 -7.64 28.79 -0.31
N TYR A 90 -7.67 28.53 0.99
CA TYR A 90 -8.58 29.20 1.92
C TYR A 90 -8.38 30.72 1.96
N ARG A 91 -7.15 31.21 1.80
CA ARG A 91 -6.84 32.65 1.83
C ARG A 91 -7.04 33.36 0.50
N SER A 92 -7.18 32.66 -0.59
CA SER A 92 -7.25 33.23 -1.94
C SER A 92 -8.24 32.48 -2.81
N ASP A 93 -9.39 33.10 -3.08
CA ASP A 93 -10.42 32.58 -3.99
C ASP A 93 -9.87 32.30 -5.41
N SER A 94 -8.88 33.08 -5.84
CA SER A 94 -8.23 32.87 -7.14
C SER A 94 -7.44 31.57 -7.14
N LEU A 95 -6.65 31.30 -6.09
CA LEU A 95 -5.92 30.04 -5.98
C LEU A 95 -6.85 28.85 -5.89
N ASP A 96 -7.93 28.96 -5.13
CA ASP A 96 -8.92 27.88 -5.03
C ASP A 96 -9.53 27.54 -6.39
N LYS A 97 -9.95 28.54 -7.16
CA LYS A 97 -10.53 28.35 -8.50
C LYS A 97 -9.59 27.60 -9.48
N TYR A 98 -8.28 27.84 -9.38
CA TYR A 98 -7.31 27.19 -10.26
C TYR A 98 -6.81 25.84 -9.73
N LEU A 99 -6.53 25.74 -8.43
CA LEU A 99 -5.95 24.52 -7.86
C LEU A 99 -7.00 23.42 -7.65
N HIS A 100 -8.22 23.77 -7.30
CA HIS A 100 -9.29 22.80 -7.03
C HIS A 100 -9.54 21.83 -8.20
N PRO A 101 -9.71 22.28 -9.47
CA PRO A 101 -9.87 21.37 -10.58
C PRO A 101 -8.61 20.54 -10.84
N MET A 102 -7.42 21.10 -10.63
CA MET A 102 -6.16 20.36 -10.78
C MET A 102 -6.04 19.22 -9.76
N ILE A 103 -6.35 19.49 -8.49
CA ILE A 103 -6.35 18.49 -7.43
C ILE A 103 -7.34 17.36 -7.77
N ARG A 104 -8.55 17.70 -8.23
CA ARG A 104 -9.54 16.71 -8.66
C ARG A 104 -9.04 15.81 -9.80
N LEU A 105 -8.33 16.39 -10.76
CA LEU A 105 -7.72 15.62 -11.85
C LEU A 105 -6.63 14.68 -11.33
N LEU A 106 -5.78 15.14 -10.41
CA LEU A 106 -4.75 14.31 -9.79
C LEU A 106 -5.36 13.16 -8.99
N MET A 107 -6.44 13.41 -8.24
CA MET A 107 -7.16 12.38 -7.49
C MET A 107 -7.88 11.37 -8.38
N ALA A 108 -8.21 11.72 -9.62
CA ALA A 108 -8.82 10.79 -10.58
C ALA A 108 -7.80 9.79 -11.16
N VAL A 109 -6.50 10.04 -11.02
CA VAL A 109 -5.45 9.15 -11.52
C VAL A 109 -5.29 7.95 -10.57
N PRO A 110 -5.42 6.70 -11.05
CA PRO A 110 -5.21 5.53 -10.21
C PRO A 110 -3.81 5.49 -9.58
N VAL A 111 -3.72 5.07 -8.33
CA VAL A 111 -2.45 4.98 -7.58
C VAL A 111 -1.36 4.22 -8.35
N VAL A 112 -1.74 3.14 -9.03
CA VAL A 112 -0.82 2.32 -9.84
C VAL A 112 -0.13 3.14 -10.94
N SER A 113 -0.84 4.12 -11.52
CA SER A 113 -0.28 5.00 -12.55
C SER A 113 0.83 5.89 -11.99
N TRP A 114 0.73 6.34 -10.74
CA TRP A 114 1.78 7.10 -10.07
C TRP A 114 3.03 6.27 -9.81
N ILE A 115 2.86 4.98 -9.51
CA ILE A 115 3.98 4.04 -9.36
C ILE A 115 4.72 3.87 -10.69
N LEU A 116 3.98 3.64 -11.79
CA LEU A 116 4.56 3.52 -13.13
C LEU A 116 5.29 4.80 -13.55
N PHE A 117 4.67 5.96 -13.31
CA PHE A 117 5.29 7.26 -13.56
C PHE A 117 6.60 7.41 -12.79
N ALA A 118 6.60 7.10 -11.49
CA ALA A 118 7.79 7.19 -10.66
C ALA A 118 8.92 6.28 -11.15
N VAL A 119 8.59 5.06 -11.59
CA VAL A 119 9.59 4.10 -12.12
C VAL A 119 10.23 4.60 -13.41
N LEU A 120 9.44 5.25 -14.28
CA LEU A 120 9.93 5.73 -15.57
C LEU A 120 10.76 7.03 -15.47
N TRP A 121 10.39 7.93 -14.56
CA TRP A 121 10.95 9.28 -14.50
C TRP A 121 12.07 9.45 -13.48
N PHE A 122 12.08 8.71 -12.39
CA PHE A 122 13.11 8.87 -11.37
C PHE A 122 14.15 7.76 -11.41
N PRO A 123 15.45 8.11 -11.48
CA PRO A 123 16.52 7.12 -11.60
C PRO A 123 16.82 6.37 -10.30
N GLY A 124 16.48 6.93 -9.13
CA GLY A 124 16.79 6.36 -7.81
C GLY A 124 15.60 5.71 -7.12
N VAL A 125 15.81 4.58 -6.45
CA VAL A 125 14.75 3.87 -5.70
C VAL A 125 14.16 4.75 -4.59
N GLU A 126 15.00 5.49 -3.88
CA GLU A 126 14.57 6.37 -2.78
C GLU A 126 13.64 7.49 -3.27
N PHE A 127 13.97 8.11 -4.41
CA PHE A 127 13.13 9.15 -5.01
C PHE A 127 11.79 8.59 -5.51
N ARG A 128 11.78 7.38 -6.07
CA ARG A 128 10.55 6.69 -6.49
C ARG A 128 9.61 6.46 -5.32
N ILE A 129 10.16 5.89 -4.24
CA ILE A 129 9.39 5.61 -3.02
C ILE A 129 8.88 6.91 -2.40
N GLY A 130 9.76 7.89 -2.21
CA GLY A 130 9.40 9.19 -1.64
C GLY A 130 8.31 9.91 -2.44
N PHE A 131 8.44 9.96 -3.76
CA PHE A 131 7.46 10.57 -4.65
C PHE A 131 6.09 9.91 -4.52
N VAL A 132 6.03 8.57 -4.63
CA VAL A 132 4.76 7.83 -4.54
C VAL A 132 4.10 8.03 -3.19
N LEU A 133 4.87 7.96 -2.09
CA LEU A 133 4.34 8.13 -0.73
C LEU A 133 3.83 9.56 -0.45
N VAL A 134 4.38 10.56 -1.13
CA VAL A 134 3.96 11.97 -0.96
C VAL A 134 2.74 12.32 -1.81
N VAL A 135 2.63 11.75 -3.02
CA VAL A 135 1.57 12.09 -3.99
C VAL A 135 0.28 11.31 -3.74
N VAL A 136 0.39 10.09 -3.23
CA VAL A 136 -0.74 9.17 -2.97
C VAL A 136 -1.33 9.37 -1.60
#